data_28b9546b4602ea888d1d4dad55a3ffe9
#
_entry.id   28b9546b4602ea888d1d4dad55a3ffe9
#
_cell.length_a   1.000
_cell.length_b   1.000
_cell.length_c   1.000
_cell.angle_alpha   90.00
_cell.angle_beta   90.00
_cell.angle_gamma   90.00
#
_symmetry.space_group_name_H-M   'P 1'
#
loop_
_entity.id
_entity.type
_entity.pdbx_description
1 polymer ?
#
loop_
_entity_poly.entity_id
_entity_poly.type
_entity_poly.pdbx_seq_one_letter_code
_entity_poly.pdbx_strand_id
1 'polypeptide(L)'
;NTVTLTVTDVNGNVSSKAATVIVKDNVAPLAIAKNITIQLDATGNASIIPADVDNGSNDACGIASQTVAPNTFDCSNLGANRVTLTVTDVNNNTSTTTATMTVEDMVVPDMITQNITIQLDVYGDASIVASQIDNGSSDACGIASYGLSKYDFDCSNVGANTVTLTVTDNNGNANTANATVTVQDNIAAEVLTQNITVQL
;
A
#
# COMPACT_ATOMS: atom_id res chain seq x y z
N ASN A 1 30.19 -14.63 41.28
CA ASN A 1 30.97 -15.86 41.52
C ASN A 1 31.81 -15.69 42.79
N THR A 2 31.94 -16.75 43.59
CA THR A 2 32.82 -16.76 44.78
C THR A 2 34.08 -17.58 44.47
N VAL A 3 35.23 -17.00 44.67
CA VAL A 3 36.52 -17.67 44.59
C VAL A 3 37.10 -17.78 46.00
N THR A 4 37.73 -18.89 46.34
CA THR A 4 38.34 -19.12 47.61
C THR A 4 39.86 -19.23 47.44
N LEU A 5 40.60 -18.33 48.13
CA LEU A 5 42.04 -18.44 48.25
C LEU A 5 42.36 -19.31 49.45
N THR A 6 43.13 -20.36 49.26
CA THR A 6 43.61 -21.24 50.29
C THR A 6 45.14 -21.14 50.36
N VAL A 7 45.70 -20.91 51.57
CA VAL A 7 47.11 -20.82 51.78
C VAL A 7 47.49 -21.89 52.80
N THR A 8 48.56 -22.64 52.49
CA THR A 8 49.12 -23.66 53.39
C THR A 8 50.53 -23.22 53.76
N ASP A 9 50.83 -23.18 55.04
CA ASP A 9 52.19 -22.85 55.53
C ASP A 9 53.15 -24.07 55.43
N VAL A 10 54.43 -23.85 55.74
CA VAL A 10 55.47 -24.89 55.67
C VAL A 10 55.27 -26.03 56.68
N ASN A 11 54.45 -25.81 57.71
CA ASN A 11 54.11 -26.79 58.73
C ASN A 11 52.77 -27.53 58.39
N GLY A 12 52.15 -27.24 57.22
CA GLY A 12 50.93 -27.89 56.80
C GLY A 12 49.62 -27.23 57.34
N ASN A 13 49.70 -26.08 58.03
CA ASN A 13 48.50 -25.37 58.49
C ASN A 13 47.82 -24.67 57.30
N VAL A 14 46.53 -24.83 57.21
CA VAL A 14 45.72 -24.31 56.10
C VAL A 14 44.78 -23.17 56.54
N SER A 15 44.79 -22.07 55.81
CA SER A 15 43.83 -20.98 55.97
C SER A 15 43.16 -20.65 54.61
N SER A 16 41.86 -20.35 54.63
CA SER A 16 41.14 -19.98 53.38
C SER A 16 40.27 -18.76 53.64
N LYS A 17 40.11 -17.94 52.56
CA LYS A 17 39.22 -16.79 52.53
C LYS A 17 38.58 -16.67 51.24
N ALA A 18 37.26 -16.45 51.25
CA ALA A 18 36.47 -16.22 50.02
C ALA A 18 36.51 -14.76 49.59
N ALA A 19 36.51 -14.54 48.27
CA ALA A 19 36.32 -13.25 47.62
C ALA A 19 35.24 -13.36 46.55
N THR A 20 34.51 -12.28 46.33
CA THR A 20 33.50 -12.21 45.26
C THR A 20 34.13 -11.68 43.98
N VAL A 21 33.94 -12.40 42.88
CA VAL A 21 34.27 -11.96 41.53
C VAL A 21 32.95 -11.64 40.81
N ILE A 22 32.80 -10.39 40.40
CA ILE A 22 31.68 -9.94 39.55
C ILE A 22 32.16 -9.96 38.10
N VAL A 23 31.52 -10.77 37.29
CA VAL A 23 31.69 -10.77 35.82
C VAL A 23 30.60 -9.91 35.25
N LYS A 24 30.97 -8.92 34.43
CA LYS A 24 30.05 -8.04 33.76
C LYS A 24 30.30 -8.13 32.24
N ASP A 25 29.24 -8.16 31.50
CA ASP A 25 29.26 -7.91 30.06
C ASP A 25 28.94 -6.42 29.81
N ASN A 26 29.84 -5.73 29.12
CA ASN A 26 29.70 -4.34 28.69
C ASN A 26 29.88 -4.20 27.18
N VAL A 27 29.84 -5.33 26.45
CA VAL A 27 29.95 -5.36 24.99
C VAL A 27 28.53 -5.23 24.40
N ALA A 28 28.33 -4.26 23.53
CA ALA A 28 27.03 -4.11 22.87
C ALA A 28 26.88 -5.15 21.74
N PRO A 29 25.66 -5.61 21.48
CA PRO A 29 25.40 -6.56 20.38
C PRO A 29 25.78 -5.99 19.02
N LEU A 30 26.11 -6.86 18.08
CA LEU A 30 26.27 -6.49 16.67
C LEU A 30 24.88 -6.44 16.01
N ALA A 31 24.40 -5.25 15.70
CA ALA A 31 23.15 -5.05 15.00
C ALA A 31 23.37 -5.06 13.48
N ILE A 32 22.69 -5.96 12.76
CA ILE A 32 22.77 -6.11 11.30
C ILE A 32 21.35 -6.07 10.72
N ALA A 33 21.08 -5.14 9.78
CA ALA A 33 19.79 -5.04 9.11
C ALA A 33 19.92 -5.21 7.61
N LYS A 34 18.82 -5.62 6.98
CA LYS A 34 18.64 -5.73 5.53
C LYS A 34 17.54 -4.80 5.05
N ASN A 35 17.67 -4.31 3.83
CA ASN A 35 16.60 -3.59 3.13
C ASN A 35 15.48 -4.56 2.75
N ILE A 36 14.24 -4.09 2.79
CA ILE A 36 13.06 -4.86 2.39
C ILE A 36 12.09 -4.00 1.60
N THR A 37 11.22 -4.66 0.83
CA THR A 37 10.03 -4.07 0.19
C THR A 37 8.80 -4.67 0.82
N ILE A 38 7.81 -3.85 1.13
CA ILE A 38 6.50 -4.26 1.63
C ILE A 38 5.40 -3.64 0.78
N GLN A 39 4.24 -4.28 0.77
CA GLN A 39 3.08 -3.79 0.05
C GLN A 39 1.99 -3.41 1.03
N LEU A 40 1.26 -2.33 0.70
CA LEU A 40 0.06 -1.94 1.41
C LEU A 40 -1.05 -2.97 1.16
N ASP A 41 -1.90 -3.18 2.16
CA ASP A 41 -3.11 -3.97 2.03
C ASP A 41 -4.26 -3.15 1.40
N ALA A 42 -5.42 -3.77 1.18
CA ALA A 42 -6.60 -3.12 0.60
C ALA A 42 -7.15 -1.94 1.43
N THR A 43 -6.69 -1.77 2.66
CA THR A 43 -7.02 -0.61 3.52
C THR A 43 -5.95 0.47 3.49
N GLY A 44 -4.90 0.31 2.66
CA GLY A 44 -3.79 1.24 2.52
C GLY A 44 -2.80 1.19 3.68
N ASN A 45 -2.67 0.07 4.38
CA ASN A 45 -1.82 -0.07 5.56
C ASN A 45 -0.84 -1.25 5.43
N ALA A 46 0.31 -1.13 6.07
CA ALA A 46 1.27 -2.21 6.25
C ALA A 46 2.00 -2.09 7.60
N SER A 47 2.53 -3.20 8.08
CA SER A 47 3.35 -3.23 9.30
C SER A 47 4.49 -4.22 9.18
N ILE A 48 5.56 -3.98 9.94
CA ILE A 48 6.72 -4.87 10.05
C ILE A 48 7.02 -5.21 11.50
N ILE A 49 7.72 -6.34 11.67
CA ILE A 49 8.31 -6.75 12.94
C ILE A 49 9.84 -6.76 12.82
N PRO A 50 10.59 -6.75 13.94
CA PRO A 50 12.06 -6.74 13.90
C PRO A 50 12.66 -7.85 13.05
N ALA A 51 12.06 -9.04 13.04
CA ALA A 51 12.53 -10.20 12.27
C ALA A 51 12.51 -9.98 10.76
N ASP A 52 11.68 -9.07 10.24
CA ASP A 52 11.61 -8.77 8.81
C ASP A 52 12.88 -8.06 8.33
N VAL A 53 13.42 -7.16 9.16
CA VAL A 53 14.60 -6.33 8.84
C VAL A 53 15.89 -6.84 9.43
N ASP A 54 15.85 -7.70 10.47
CA ASP A 54 17.04 -8.31 11.03
C ASP A 54 17.74 -9.22 10.03
N ASN A 55 19.07 -9.13 9.97
CA ASN A 55 19.90 -9.94 9.08
C ASN A 55 21.00 -10.70 9.85
N GLY A 56 20.62 -11.24 11.01
CA GLY A 56 21.51 -12.04 11.84
C GLY A 56 22.29 -11.21 12.86
N SER A 57 21.64 -10.25 13.49
CA SER A 57 22.18 -9.56 14.66
C SER A 57 22.56 -10.57 15.74
N ASN A 58 23.69 -10.39 16.43
CA ASN A 58 24.20 -11.36 17.39
C ASN A 58 24.96 -10.70 18.53
N ASP A 59 25.09 -11.45 19.62
CA ASP A 59 25.90 -11.14 20.79
C ASP A 59 26.42 -12.44 21.41
N ALA A 60 27.61 -12.38 22.00
CA ALA A 60 28.27 -13.54 22.61
C ALA A 60 27.55 -14.06 23.87
N CYS A 61 26.92 -13.16 24.64
CA CYS A 61 26.16 -13.47 25.85
C CYS A 61 24.63 -13.65 25.54
N GLY A 62 24.19 -13.32 24.31
CA GLY A 62 22.84 -13.53 23.84
C GLY A 62 22.01 -12.25 23.70
N ILE A 63 21.04 -12.29 22.81
CA ILE A 63 20.08 -11.20 22.56
C ILE A 63 18.86 -11.36 23.48
N ALA A 64 18.47 -10.29 24.16
CA ALA A 64 17.28 -10.22 24.98
C ALA A 64 16.06 -9.72 24.20
N SER A 65 16.24 -8.70 23.36
CA SER A 65 15.15 -8.12 22.58
C SER A 65 15.63 -7.39 21.33
N GLN A 66 14.70 -7.28 20.37
CA GLN A 66 14.85 -6.46 19.19
C GLN A 66 13.61 -5.59 19.00
N THR A 67 13.79 -4.36 18.56
CA THR A 67 12.69 -3.45 18.20
C THR A 67 13.00 -2.76 16.86
N VAL A 68 11.96 -2.40 16.11
CA VAL A 68 12.07 -1.64 14.86
C VAL A 68 11.16 -0.42 14.92
N ALA A 69 11.64 0.72 14.43
CA ALA A 69 10.87 1.95 14.35
C ALA A 69 11.27 2.79 13.12
N PRO A 70 10.28 3.36 12.40
CA PRO A 70 8.84 3.08 12.46
C PRO A 70 8.52 1.63 12.10
N ASN A 71 7.36 1.12 12.52
CA ASN A 71 6.93 -0.25 12.23
C ASN A 71 5.54 -0.34 11.60
N THR A 72 4.86 0.80 11.37
CA THR A 72 3.58 0.91 10.65
C THR A 72 3.71 1.94 9.55
N PHE A 73 3.02 1.70 8.44
CA PHE A 73 3.10 2.47 7.21
C PHE A 73 1.74 2.58 6.57
N ASP A 74 1.51 3.67 5.85
CA ASP A 74 0.30 3.94 5.10
C ASP A 74 0.62 4.57 3.74
N CYS A 75 -0.39 5.02 2.99
CA CYS A 75 -0.23 5.65 1.68
C CYS A 75 0.69 6.89 1.69
N SER A 76 0.86 7.56 2.83
CA SER A 76 1.77 8.71 2.94
C SER A 76 3.26 8.30 2.96
N ASN A 77 3.53 7.02 3.18
CA ASN A 77 4.86 6.45 3.26
C ASN A 77 5.30 5.74 1.96
N LEU A 78 4.56 5.88 0.86
CA LEU A 78 4.95 5.26 -0.41
C LEU A 78 6.36 5.66 -0.84
N GLY A 79 7.13 4.67 -1.33
CA GLY A 79 8.54 4.83 -1.68
C GLY A 79 9.50 4.44 -0.55
N ALA A 80 10.68 5.05 -0.54
CA ALA A 80 11.78 4.68 0.37
C ALA A 80 11.64 5.36 1.74
N ASN A 81 11.57 4.53 2.79
CA ASN A 81 11.53 4.94 4.18
C ASN A 81 12.74 4.39 4.93
N ARG A 82 13.23 5.13 5.91
CA ARG A 82 14.30 4.68 6.78
C ARG A 82 13.72 4.10 8.06
N VAL A 83 14.10 2.86 8.38
CA VAL A 83 13.77 2.19 9.63
C VAL A 83 15.03 1.96 10.47
N THR A 84 14.89 1.97 11.79
CA THR A 84 15.97 1.71 12.73
C THR A 84 15.68 0.43 13.50
N LEU A 85 16.57 -0.55 13.38
CA LEU A 85 16.58 -1.75 14.21
C LEU A 85 17.41 -1.47 15.46
N THR A 86 16.84 -1.68 16.63
CA THR A 86 17.53 -1.63 17.94
C THR A 86 17.63 -3.05 18.50
N VAL A 87 18.82 -3.45 18.87
CA VAL A 87 19.13 -4.76 19.45
C VAL A 87 19.63 -4.57 20.87
N THR A 88 19.08 -5.31 21.81
CA THR A 88 19.45 -5.28 23.24
C THR A 88 19.86 -6.68 23.68
N ASP A 89 21.04 -6.80 24.33
CA ASP A 89 21.50 -8.07 24.88
C ASP A 89 20.88 -8.37 26.26
N VAL A 90 21.19 -9.54 26.79
CA VAL A 90 20.71 -9.98 28.13
C VAL A 90 21.28 -9.17 29.29
N ASN A 91 22.31 -8.38 29.05
CA ASN A 91 23.00 -7.51 30.02
C ASN A 91 22.57 -6.05 29.90
N ASN A 92 21.61 -5.73 29.03
CA ASN A 92 21.04 -4.42 28.68
C ASN A 92 22.03 -3.48 27.96
N ASN A 93 23.06 -4.00 27.28
CA ASN A 93 23.80 -3.20 26.33
C ASN A 93 22.99 -3.14 25.00
N THR A 94 23.05 -2.02 24.31
CA THR A 94 22.23 -1.78 23.09
C THR A 94 23.09 -1.32 21.93
N SER A 95 22.66 -1.72 20.72
CA SER A 95 23.14 -1.14 19.48
C SER A 95 22.00 -0.90 18.49
N THR A 96 22.24 -0.04 17.50
CA THR A 96 21.26 0.30 16.47
C THR A 96 21.89 0.23 15.09
N THR A 97 21.08 -0.15 14.12
CA THR A 97 21.41 -0.07 12.70
C THR A 97 20.20 0.37 11.91
N THR A 98 20.38 0.80 10.67
CA THR A 98 19.27 1.27 9.84
C THR A 98 19.19 0.49 8.56
N ALA A 99 17.97 0.36 8.05
CA ALA A 99 17.67 -0.21 6.75
C ALA A 99 16.74 0.73 5.96
N THR A 100 16.77 0.61 4.63
CA THR A 100 15.77 1.21 3.75
C THR A 100 14.64 0.22 3.57
N MET A 101 13.42 0.69 3.82
CA MET A 101 12.20 -0.04 3.51
C MET A 101 11.46 0.67 2.39
N THR A 102 11.19 -0.04 1.30
CA THR A 102 10.37 0.46 0.20
C THR A 102 8.93 0.03 0.43
N VAL A 103 8.02 1.00 0.50
CA VAL A 103 6.56 0.77 0.58
C VAL A 103 5.98 0.92 -0.81
N GLU A 104 5.22 -0.06 -1.26
CA GLU A 104 4.55 -0.07 -2.56
C GLU A 104 3.05 -0.26 -2.38
N ASP A 105 2.29 0.41 -3.24
CA ASP A 105 0.89 0.12 -3.43
C ASP A 105 0.72 -0.62 -4.76
N MET A 106 0.18 -1.83 -4.70
CA MET A 106 -0.15 -2.68 -5.85
C MET A 106 -1.63 -3.10 -5.83
N VAL A 107 -2.42 -2.48 -4.94
CA VAL A 107 -3.86 -2.71 -4.87
C VAL A 107 -4.52 -1.95 -6.02
N VAL A 108 -5.35 -2.63 -6.79
CA VAL A 108 -6.12 -1.99 -7.86
C VAL A 108 -7.39 -1.37 -7.28
N PRO A 109 -7.91 -0.27 -7.87
CA PRO A 109 -9.16 0.35 -7.43
C PRO A 109 -10.34 -0.61 -7.37
N ASP A 110 -11.17 -0.50 -6.34
CA ASP A 110 -12.48 -1.15 -6.26
C ASP A 110 -13.46 -0.42 -7.17
N MET A 111 -14.15 -1.18 -8.04
CA MET A 111 -14.94 -0.65 -9.14
C MET A 111 -16.43 -0.74 -8.87
N ILE A 112 -17.11 0.41 -8.94
CA ILE A 112 -18.57 0.49 -8.85
C ILE A 112 -19.09 1.31 -10.03
N THR A 113 -19.81 0.67 -10.95
CA THR A 113 -20.41 1.35 -12.12
C THR A 113 -21.92 1.39 -12.03
N GLN A 114 -22.53 2.32 -12.76
CA GLN A 114 -23.98 2.39 -12.96
C GLN A 114 -24.34 2.48 -14.43
N ASN A 115 -25.49 1.91 -14.78
CA ASN A 115 -26.11 2.06 -16.11
C ASN A 115 -26.81 3.42 -16.20
N ILE A 116 -26.77 4.02 -17.38
CA ILE A 116 -27.44 5.30 -17.64
C ILE A 116 -28.26 5.25 -18.93
N THR A 117 -29.21 6.19 -19.04
CA THR A 117 -29.95 6.46 -20.28
C THR A 117 -29.69 7.90 -20.70
N ILE A 118 -29.37 8.10 -21.97
CA ILE A 118 -29.13 9.41 -22.59
C ILE A 118 -30.03 9.62 -23.76
N GLN A 119 -30.28 10.90 -24.12
CA GLN A 119 -31.10 11.30 -25.22
C GLN A 119 -30.22 11.96 -26.28
N LEU A 120 -30.47 11.64 -27.57
CA LEU A 120 -29.87 12.39 -28.67
C LEU A 120 -30.47 13.81 -28.73
N ASP A 121 -29.64 14.76 -29.10
CA ASP A 121 -30.05 16.13 -29.35
C ASP A 121 -30.70 16.29 -30.79
N VAL A 122 -31.05 17.53 -31.15
CA VAL A 122 -31.66 17.84 -32.43
C VAL A 122 -30.77 17.59 -33.65
N TYR A 123 -29.46 17.36 -33.41
CA TYR A 123 -28.50 17.03 -34.45
C TYR A 123 -28.22 15.52 -34.52
N GLY A 124 -28.82 14.75 -33.60
CA GLY A 124 -28.64 13.32 -33.49
C GLY A 124 -27.38 12.90 -32.70
N ASP A 125 -26.87 13.78 -31.87
CA ASP A 125 -25.64 13.57 -31.09
C ASP A 125 -25.93 13.56 -29.59
N ALA A 126 -25.09 12.82 -28.83
CA ALA A 126 -25.06 12.87 -27.37
C ALA A 126 -23.64 12.53 -26.86
N SER A 127 -23.26 13.01 -25.69
CA SER A 127 -21.98 12.68 -25.05
C SER A 127 -22.16 12.38 -23.56
N ILE A 128 -21.20 11.62 -23.02
CA ILE A 128 -21.12 11.30 -21.60
C ILE A 128 -19.73 11.61 -21.05
N VAL A 129 -19.65 11.74 -19.73
CA VAL A 129 -18.40 11.84 -18.99
C VAL A 129 -18.28 10.68 -18.00
N ALA A 130 -17.05 10.35 -17.59
CA ALA A 130 -16.79 9.19 -16.74
C ALA A 130 -17.55 9.24 -15.41
N SER A 131 -17.75 10.42 -14.83
CA SER A 131 -18.50 10.60 -13.57
C SER A 131 -19.99 10.24 -13.65
N GLN A 132 -20.56 10.08 -14.84
CA GLN A 132 -21.93 9.60 -15.02
C GLN A 132 -22.01 8.07 -14.95
N ILE A 133 -20.91 7.39 -15.26
CA ILE A 133 -20.79 5.93 -15.24
C ILE A 133 -20.25 5.44 -13.91
N ASP A 134 -19.31 6.19 -13.32
CA ASP A 134 -18.78 5.88 -12.00
C ASP A 134 -19.85 6.08 -10.93
N ASN A 135 -19.99 5.11 -10.03
CA ASN A 135 -20.94 5.14 -8.92
C ASN A 135 -20.22 4.97 -7.56
N GLY A 136 -19.03 5.57 -7.43
CA GLY A 136 -18.25 5.57 -6.21
C GLY A 136 -17.12 4.55 -6.18
N SER A 137 -16.47 4.29 -7.32
CA SER A 137 -15.21 3.54 -7.34
C SER A 137 -14.18 4.20 -6.45
N SER A 138 -13.39 3.41 -5.73
CA SER A 138 -12.47 3.92 -4.71
C SER A 138 -11.18 3.13 -4.62
N ASP A 139 -10.16 3.79 -4.09
CA ASP A 139 -8.90 3.20 -3.70
C ASP A 139 -8.40 3.84 -2.41
N ALA A 140 -7.70 3.06 -1.54
CA ALA A 140 -7.23 3.53 -0.24
C ALA A 140 -6.16 4.64 -0.37
N CYS A 141 -5.32 4.57 -1.42
CA CYS A 141 -4.29 5.57 -1.72
C CYS A 141 -4.76 6.63 -2.72
N GLY A 142 -6.03 6.55 -3.15
CA GLY A 142 -6.71 7.56 -3.96
C GLY A 142 -6.68 7.30 -5.45
N ILE A 143 -7.62 7.94 -6.15
CA ILE A 143 -7.81 7.81 -7.59
C ILE A 143 -7.12 8.97 -8.32
N ALA A 144 -6.36 8.65 -9.36
CA ALA A 144 -5.71 9.62 -10.24
C ALA A 144 -6.58 9.99 -11.45
N SER A 145 -7.27 9.01 -12.07
CA SER A 145 -8.01 9.27 -13.30
C SER A 145 -9.13 8.26 -13.57
N TYR A 146 -10.09 8.73 -14.38
CA TYR A 146 -11.18 7.96 -14.93
C TYR A 146 -11.17 8.08 -16.46
N GLY A 147 -11.37 6.97 -17.16
CA GLY A 147 -11.47 6.92 -18.61
C GLY A 147 -12.66 6.07 -19.07
N LEU A 148 -13.22 6.39 -20.24
CA LEU A 148 -14.28 5.60 -20.87
C LEU A 148 -13.79 5.05 -22.21
N SER A 149 -14.28 3.86 -22.60
CA SER A 149 -14.04 3.30 -23.91
C SER A 149 -14.76 4.06 -25.04
N LYS A 150 -15.82 4.81 -24.68
CA LYS A 150 -16.62 5.63 -25.62
C LYS A 150 -17.24 6.81 -24.88
N TYR A 151 -17.15 8.00 -25.47
CA TYR A 151 -17.69 9.25 -24.93
C TYR A 151 -18.88 9.76 -25.75
N ASP A 152 -18.83 9.62 -27.07
CA ASP A 152 -19.77 10.25 -28.00
C ASP A 152 -20.68 9.19 -28.65
N PHE A 153 -21.95 9.52 -28.85
CA PHE A 153 -22.98 8.68 -29.39
C PHE A 153 -23.76 9.43 -30.48
N ASP A 154 -24.23 8.71 -31.48
CA ASP A 154 -25.01 9.21 -32.57
C ASP A 154 -26.23 8.30 -32.85
N CYS A 155 -26.99 8.60 -33.92
CA CYS A 155 -28.15 7.81 -34.30
C CYS A 155 -27.86 6.33 -34.57
N SER A 156 -26.63 5.96 -34.93
CA SER A 156 -26.22 4.55 -35.11
C SER A 156 -26.12 3.79 -33.79
N ASN A 157 -26.09 4.50 -32.69
CA ASN A 157 -25.96 3.95 -31.34
C ASN A 157 -27.29 3.85 -30.58
N VAL A 158 -28.44 4.14 -31.23
CA VAL A 158 -29.76 4.02 -30.59
C VAL A 158 -29.94 2.60 -30.04
N GLY A 159 -30.30 2.49 -28.74
CA GLY A 159 -30.40 1.23 -28.02
C GLY A 159 -29.32 1.06 -26.96
N ALA A 160 -29.05 -0.17 -26.55
CA ALA A 160 -28.11 -0.50 -25.49
C ALA A 160 -26.66 -0.59 -26.02
N ASN A 161 -25.77 0.18 -25.44
CA ASN A 161 -24.33 0.18 -25.75
C ASN A 161 -23.56 -0.21 -24.50
N THR A 162 -22.53 -1.07 -24.63
CA THR A 162 -21.59 -1.36 -23.55
C THR A 162 -20.47 -0.33 -23.56
N VAL A 163 -20.25 0.33 -22.41
CA VAL A 163 -19.15 1.25 -22.18
C VAL A 163 -18.31 0.69 -21.03
N THR A 164 -16.99 0.64 -21.23
CA THR A 164 -16.04 0.24 -20.20
C THR A 164 -15.52 1.48 -19.49
N LEU A 165 -15.68 1.54 -18.18
CA LEU A 165 -15.00 2.49 -17.30
C LEU A 165 -13.63 1.91 -16.91
N THR A 166 -12.59 2.70 -17.04
CA THR A 166 -11.24 2.43 -16.50
C THR A 166 -10.97 3.42 -15.38
N VAL A 167 -10.59 2.93 -14.22
CA VAL A 167 -10.14 3.74 -13.08
C VAL A 167 -8.69 3.42 -12.80
N THR A 168 -7.87 4.46 -12.67
CA THR A 168 -6.45 4.35 -12.35
C THR A 168 -6.17 5.10 -11.04
N ASP A 169 -5.48 4.46 -10.10
CA ASP A 169 -5.07 5.07 -8.83
C ASP A 169 -3.83 5.97 -8.98
N ASN A 170 -3.40 6.59 -7.88
CA ASN A 170 -2.24 7.48 -7.84
C ASN A 170 -0.90 6.74 -8.04
N ASN A 171 -0.89 5.41 -7.96
CA ASN A 171 0.29 4.56 -8.09
C ASN A 171 0.39 3.89 -9.46
N GLY A 172 -0.64 4.07 -10.32
CA GLY A 172 -0.69 3.56 -11.68
C GLY A 172 -1.33 2.18 -11.78
N ASN A 173 -1.90 1.62 -10.69
CA ASN A 173 -2.70 0.41 -10.78
C ASN A 173 -4.06 0.76 -11.39
N ALA A 174 -4.54 -0.07 -12.31
CA ALA A 174 -5.78 0.20 -13.03
C ALA A 174 -6.73 -0.99 -12.97
N ASN A 175 -8.02 -0.69 -12.93
CA ASN A 175 -9.08 -1.68 -13.00
C ASN A 175 -10.20 -1.21 -13.95
N THR A 176 -11.00 -2.13 -14.46
CA THR A 176 -12.05 -1.84 -15.44
C THR A 176 -13.37 -2.53 -15.09
N ALA A 177 -14.47 -1.85 -15.36
CA ALA A 177 -15.81 -2.43 -15.27
C ALA A 177 -16.71 -1.91 -16.38
N ASN A 178 -17.71 -2.71 -16.77
CA ASN A 178 -18.66 -2.36 -17.81
C ASN A 178 -19.94 -1.76 -17.24
N ALA A 179 -20.51 -0.81 -18.00
CA ALA A 179 -21.86 -0.30 -17.78
C ALA A 179 -22.63 -0.28 -19.10
N THR A 180 -23.95 -0.27 -19.02
CA THR A 180 -24.82 -0.09 -20.18
C THR A 180 -25.25 1.36 -20.30
N VAL A 181 -24.97 1.97 -21.45
CA VAL A 181 -25.50 3.27 -21.84
C VAL A 181 -26.64 3.03 -22.85
N THR A 182 -27.87 3.34 -22.45
CA THR A 182 -29.04 3.25 -23.33
C THR A 182 -29.23 4.59 -24.02
N VAL A 183 -29.02 4.63 -25.33
CA VAL A 183 -29.26 5.81 -26.18
C VAL A 183 -30.67 5.80 -26.69
N GLN A 184 -31.39 6.90 -26.53
CA GLN A 184 -32.74 7.09 -27.05
C GLN A 184 -32.78 8.28 -27.97
N ASP A 185 -33.54 8.11 -29.08
CA ASP A 185 -33.97 9.21 -29.96
C ASP A 185 -35.48 9.44 -29.75
N ASN A 186 -35.81 10.55 -29.14
CA ASN A 186 -37.19 10.95 -28.86
C ASN A 186 -37.56 12.20 -29.68
N ILE A 187 -36.75 12.57 -30.67
CA ILE A 187 -37.00 13.73 -31.54
C ILE A 187 -37.86 13.32 -32.70
N ALA A 188 -39.05 13.94 -32.81
CA ALA A 188 -39.91 13.72 -33.92
C ALA A 188 -39.34 14.32 -35.21
N ALA A 189 -39.49 13.59 -36.33
CA ALA A 189 -39.10 14.10 -37.63
C ALA A 189 -39.86 15.39 -37.96
N GLU A 190 -39.16 16.41 -38.47
CA GLU A 190 -39.79 17.63 -39.00
C GLU A 190 -40.46 17.36 -40.35
N VAL A 191 -41.73 17.68 -40.43
CA VAL A 191 -42.51 17.54 -41.68
C VAL A 191 -42.57 18.88 -42.41
N LEU A 192 -41.84 19.00 -43.49
CA LEU A 192 -41.92 20.17 -44.39
C LEU A 192 -42.90 19.89 -45.55
N THR A 193 -43.91 20.73 -45.70
CA THR A 193 -44.85 20.65 -46.81
C THR A 193 -44.70 21.86 -47.75
N GLN A 194 -44.82 21.62 -49.03
CA GLN A 194 -44.84 22.68 -50.05
C GLN A 194 -46.16 22.69 -50.76
N ASN A 195 -46.80 23.86 -50.88
CA ASN A 195 -47.97 24.03 -51.69
C ASN A 195 -47.58 24.03 -53.19
N ILE A 196 -48.23 23.21 -53.96
CA ILE A 196 -48.06 23.19 -55.40
C ILE A 196 -49.39 23.62 -56.11
N THR A 197 -49.26 24.44 -57.14
CA THR A 197 -50.38 24.79 -57.99
C THR A 197 -50.26 24.02 -59.33
N VAL A 198 -51.27 23.22 -59.73
CA VAL A 198 -51.34 22.53 -61.02
C VAL A 198 -52.33 23.27 -61.87
N GLN A 199 -51.93 23.69 -63.07
CA GLN A 199 -52.81 24.20 -64.07
C GLN A 199 -53.24 23.06 -64.98
N LEU A 200 -54.55 23.01 -65.34
CA LEU A 200 -55.16 22.08 -66.30
C LEU A 200 -55.00 22.59 -67.72
#